data_362c28a67664f27f754ba6307be1eb6e
#
_entry.id   362c28a67664f27f754ba6307be1eb6e
#
_cell.length_a   1.000
_cell.length_b   1.000
_cell.length_c   1.000
_cell.angle_alpha   90.00
_cell.angle_beta   90.00
_cell.angle_gamma   90.00
#
_symmetry.space_group_name_H-M   'P 1'
#
loop_
_entity.id
_entity.type
_entity.pdbx_description
1 polymer ?
#
loop_
_entity_poly.entity_id
_entity_poly.type
_entity_poly.pdbx_seq_one_letter_code
_entity_poly.pdbx_strand_id
1 'polypeptide(L)'
;ALGLPGAQNFMAYNAPAGTAPPPSLRWPVTDQTPRGGWTVDPALAFAHALQESNFREAVVSGANAIGLMQIRPIAAREYAASINLSADANLKEASTNLAFGQRALEALAQSSYSSGYLPKVMAAYNAGPTPVARWNSEVRDQGDPLTWMESVPYWETRSYVNIVMRNYWMYLRQANAPAPSRVALAQNQWPQFPSER
;
A
#
# COMPACT_ATOMS: atom_id res chain seq x y z
N ALA A 1 11.85 -3.74 -20.34
CA ALA A 1 12.08 -4.00 -18.89
C ALA A 1 12.13 -5.52 -18.69
N LEU A 2 13.01 -5.99 -17.81
CA LEU A 2 13.23 -7.44 -17.59
C LEU A 2 12.15 -8.07 -16.69
N GLY A 3 11.07 -7.33 -16.32
CA GLY A 3 10.04 -7.84 -15.44
C GLY A 3 10.50 -8.20 -14.01
N LEU A 4 11.62 -7.62 -13.57
CA LEU A 4 12.23 -7.90 -12.26
C LEU A 4 12.21 -6.66 -11.35
N PRO A 5 11.06 -6.27 -10.80
CA PRO A 5 10.90 -5.02 -10.07
C PRO A 5 11.80 -4.92 -8.83
N GLY A 6 12.02 -6.01 -8.10
CA GLY A 6 12.94 -6.02 -6.97
C GLY A 6 14.39 -5.77 -7.36
N ALA A 7 14.86 -6.34 -8.48
CA ALA A 7 16.20 -6.10 -8.99
C ALA A 7 16.35 -4.66 -9.51
N GLN A 8 15.31 -4.14 -10.17
CA GLN A 8 15.29 -2.74 -10.62
C GLN A 8 15.43 -1.78 -9.44
N ASN A 9 14.66 -1.98 -8.37
CA ASN A 9 14.73 -1.18 -7.16
C ASN A 9 16.12 -1.28 -6.49
N PHE A 10 16.67 -2.49 -6.39
CA PHE A 10 18.03 -2.68 -5.87
C PHE A 10 19.07 -1.87 -6.65
N MET A 11 19.05 -1.92 -7.99
CA MET A 11 19.97 -1.14 -8.83
C MET A 11 19.80 0.37 -8.67
N ALA A 12 18.56 0.84 -8.44
CA ALA A 12 18.28 2.27 -8.22
C ALA A 12 18.98 2.85 -6.98
N TYR A 13 19.19 2.02 -5.97
CA TYR A 13 19.83 2.43 -4.70
C TYR A 13 21.29 1.99 -4.57
N ASN A 14 21.74 1.04 -5.39
CA ASN A 14 23.09 0.48 -5.35
C ASN A 14 23.84 0.72 -6.67
N ALA A 15 23.54 1.80 -7.37
CA ALA A 15 24.24 2.18 -8.59
C ALA A 15 25.71 2.51 -8.31
N PRO A 16 26.64 2.23 -9.23
CA PRO A 16 28.03 2.57 -9.08
C PRO A 16 28.25 4.05 -8.77
N ALA A 17 29.29 4.36 -8.01
CA ALA A 17 29.66 5.73 -7.70
C ALA A 17 29.82 6.57 -8.98
N GLY A 18 29.28 7.79 -8.98
CA GLY A 18 29.31 8.68 -10.14
C GLY A 18 28.22 8.44 -11.18
N THR A 19 27.35 7.44 -10.98
CA THR A 19 26.17 7.24 -11.83
C THR A 19 24.92 7.85 -11.19
N ALA A 20 24.02 8.37 -12.02
CA ALA A 20 22.71 8.88 -11.61
C ALA A 20 21.61 8.07 -12.30
N PRO A 21 21.16 6.96 -11.70
CA PRO A 21 20.09 6.16 -12.30
C PRO A 21 18.81 7.00 -12.43
N PRO A 22 18.04 6.80 -13.52
CA PRO A 22 16.78 7.51 -13.70
C PRO A 22 15.88 7.38 -12.48
N PRO A 23 15.23 8.46 -12.00
CA PRO A 23 14.34 8.41 -10.83
C PRO A 23 13.23 7.36 -10.96
N SER A 24 12.76 7.08 -12.18
CA SER A 24 11.76 6.05 -12.47
C SER A 24 12.17 4.64 -12.03
N LEU A 25 13.46 4.34 -11.91
CA LEU A 25 13.91 3.05 -11.39
C LEU A 25 13.57 2.83 -9.92
N ARG A 26 13.30 3.89 -9.16
CA ARG A 26 12.89 3.81 -7.74
C ARG A 26 11.43 3.41 -7.55
N TRP A 27 10.64 3.44 -8.63
CA TRP A 27 9.23 3.04 -8.64
C TRP A 27 9.00 1.97 -9.71
N PRO A 28 9.52 0.75 -9.47
CA PRO A 28 9.35 -0.34 -10.40
C PRO A 28 7.90 -0.76 -10.48
N VAL A 29 7.49 -1.21 -11.67
CA VAL A 29 6.20 -1.84 -11.88
C VAL A 29 6.40 -3.31 -12.21
N THR A 30 5.41 -4.14 -11.90
CA THR A 30 5.36 -5.54 -12.31
C THR A 30 4.30 -5.72 -13.39
N ASP A 31 4.45 -6.72 -14.24
CA ASP A 31 3.45 -7.22 -15.18
C ASP A 31 2.46 -8.19 -14.52
N GLN A 32 2.71 -8.55 -13.27
CA GLN A 32 1.82 -9.42 -12.50
C GLN A 32 0.48 -8.74 -12.22
N THR A 33 -0.59 -9.49 -12.43
CA THR A 33 -1.95 -9.07 -12.09
C THR A 33 -2.51 -9.93 -10.96
N PRO A 34 -3.37 -9.38 -10.09
CA PRO A 34 -4.04 -10.18 -9.06
C PRO A 34 -4.87 -11.30 -9.68
N ARG A 35 -4.98 -12.43 -9.01
CA ARG A 35 -6.00 -13.43 -9.35
C ARG A 35 -7.37 -12.79 -9.26
N GLY A 36 -8.16 -12.91 -10.32
CA GLY A 36 -9.45 -12.25 -10.45
C GLY A 36 -9.40 -10.83 -11.04
N GLY A 37 -8.22 -10.32 -11.38
CA GLY A 37 -8.04 -8.98 -11.92
C GLY A 37 -7.86 -7.89 -10.85
N TRP A 38 -7.71 -6.65 -11.30
CA TRP A 38 -7.60 -5.48 -10.43
C TRP A 38 -8.98 -5.04 -9.94
N THR A 39 -9.10 -4.75 -8.65
CA THR A 39 -10.28 -4.17 -8.00
C THR A 39 -9.94 -2.90 -7.25
N VAL A 40 -8.65 -2.59 -7.12
CA VAL A 40 -8.12 -1.31 -6.63
C VAL A 40 -7.18 -0.71 -7.67
N ASP A 41 -6.92 0.58 -7.57
CA ASP A 41 -5.93 1.25 -8.41
C ASP A 41 -4.56 0.52 -8.32
N PRO A 42 -4.02 -0.03 -9.43
CA PRO A 42 -2.73 -0.72 -9.44
C PRO A 42 -1.59 0.12 -8.86
N ALA A 43 -1.61 1.44 -9.05
CA ALA A 43 -0.62 2.34 -8.49
C ALA A 43 -0.61 2.32 -6.95
N LEU A 44 -1.80 2.17 -6.32
CA LEU A 44 -1.91 2.04 -4.88
C LEU A 44 -1.35 0.69 -4.39
N ALA A 45 -1.69 -0.40 -5.06
CA ALA A 45 -1.15 -1.73 -4.73
C ALA A 45 0.38 -1.77 -4.87
N PHE A 46 0.94 -1.17 -5.93
CA PHE A 46 2.39 -1.06 -6.12
C PHE A 46 3.06 -0.19 -5.06
N ALA A 47 2.40 0.88 -4.61
CA ALA A 47 2.92 1.72 -3.54
C ALA A 47 3.07 0.95 -2.21
N HIS A 48 2.09 0.09 -1.89
CA HIS A 48 2.17 -0.82 -0.77
C HIS A 48 3.25 -1.89 -0.98
N ALA A 49 3.26 -2.60 -2.11
CA ALA A 49 4.25 -3.65 -2.40
C ALA A 49 5.69 -3.13 -2.35
N LEU A 50 5.93 -1.90 -2.82
CA LEU A 50 7.23 -1.25 -2.71
C LEU A 50 7.63 -1.03 -1.25
N GLN A 51 6.72 -0.53 -0.40
CA GLN A 51 6.99 -0.27 1.01
C GLN A 51 7.11 -1.55 1.83
N GLU A 52 6.27 -2.56 1.55
CA GLU A 52 6.19 -3.79 2.33
C GLU A 52 7.37 -4.74 2.08
N SER A 53 7.77 -4.88 0.83
CA SER A 53 8.73 -5.93 0.45
C SER A 53 9.83 -5.49 -0.52
N ASN A 54 9.78 -4.27 -1.05
CA ASN A 54 10.56 -3.87 -2.22
C ASN A 54 10.35 -4.86 -3.40
N PHE A 55 9.12 -5.30 -3.62
CA PHE A 55 8.71 -6.31 -4.63
C PHE A 55 9.40 -7.67 -4.48
N ARG A 56 9.76 -8.08 -3.27
CA ARG A 56 10.31 -9.42 -3.02
C ARG A 56 9.17 -10.41 -2.73
N GLU A 57 8.91 -11.31 -3.67
CA GLU A 57 7.77 -12.22 -3.64
C GLU A 57 7.82 -13.24 -2.52
N ALA A 58 9.01 -13.73 -2.17
CA ALA A 58 9.18 -14.83 -1.23
C ALA A 58 9.57 -14.37 0.19
N VAL A 59 9.59 -13.06 0.47
CA VAL A 59 9.99 -12.55 1.77
C VAL A 59 8.96 -12.91 2.85
N VAL A 60 9.47 -13.28 4.02
CA VAL A 60 8.65 -13.54 5.21
C VAL A 60 9.22 -12.68 6.34
N SER A 61 8.38 -11.87 6.97
CA SER A 61 8.77 -11.04 8.11
C SER A 61 8.81 -11.82 9.42
N GLY A 62 9.43 -11.22 10.46
CA GLY A 62 9.39 -11.78 11.82
C GLY A 62 7.97 -11.92 12.40
N ALA A 63 7.00 -11.16 11.90
CA ALA A 63 5.58 -11.25 12.26
C ALA A 63 4.80 -12.26 11.40
N ASN A 64 5.51 -13.09 10.60
CA ASN A 64 4.93 -14.07 9.68
C ASN A 64 4.03 -13.42 8.61
N ALA A 65 4.34 -12.22 8.17
CA ALA A 65 3.75 -11.61 6.99
C ALA A 65 4.53 -12.04 5.75
N ILE A 66 3.85 -12.35 4.64
CA ILE A 66 4.40 -13.08 3.49
C ILE A 66 4.18 -12.30 2.20
N GLY A 67 5.21 -12.26 1.35
CA GLY A 67 5.12 -11.87 -0.04
C GLY A 67 5.09 -10.38 -0.31
N LEU A 68 4.69 -10.00 -1.52
CA LEU A 68 4.76 -8.63 -2.04
C LEU A 68 4.12 -7.59 -1.12
N MET A 69 2.91 -7.84 -0.67
CA MET A 69 2.11 -6.95 0.18
C MET A 69 2.08 -7.40 1.64
N GLN A 70 2.99 -8.29 2.05
CA GLN A 70 3.17 -8.76 3.44
C GLN A 70 1.85 -9.22 4.09
N ILE A 71 1.17 -10.14 3.43
CA ILE A 71 -0.10 -10.69 3.91
C ILE A 71 0.15 -11.71 5.03
N ARG A 72 -0.54 -11.52 6.16
CA ARG A 72 -0.49 -12.48 7.26
C ARG A 72 -1.42 -13.66 6.97
N PRO A 73 -1.04 -14.92 7.31
CA PRO A 73 -1.89 -16.10 7.06
C PRO A 73 -3.28 -15.99 7.69
N ILE A 74 -3.43 -15.30 8.82
CA ILE A 74 -4.73 -15.07 9.43
C ILE A 74 -5.64 -14.19 8.57
N ALA A 75 -5.11 -13.13 7.97
CA ALA A 75 -5.86 -12.28 7.04
C ALA A 75 -6.20 -13.04 5.74
N ALA A 76 -5.27 -13.87 5.24
CA ALA A 76 -5.55 -14.70 4.08
C ALA A 76 -6.74 -15.65 4.35
N ARG A 77 -6.79 -16.32 5.51
CA ARG A 77 -7.94 -17.17 5.90
C ARG A 77 -9.24 -16.38 5.99
N GLU A 78 -9.20 -15.16 6.50
CA GLU A 78 -10.37 -14.29 6.63
C GLU A 78 -10.94 -13.89 5.25
N TYR A 79 -10.07 -13.56 4.31
CA TYR A 79 -10.50 -13.01 3.01
C TYR A 79 -10.67 -14.05 1.90
N ALA A 80 -10.14 -15.27 2.05
CA ALA A 80 -10.06 -16.29 1.01
C ALA A 80 -11.40 -16.54 0.29
N ALA A 81 -12.47 -16.78 1.06
CA ALA A 81 -13.79 -17.06 0.51
C ALA A 81 -14.35 -15.88 -0.32
N SER A 82 -14.08 -14.64 0.11
CA SER A 82 -14.60 -13.44 -0.55
C SER A 82 -13.95 -13.15 -1.92
N ILE A 83 -12.82 -13.78 -2.20
CA ILE A 83 -12.08 -13.65 -3.48
C ILE A 83 -11.92 -14.98 -4.22
N ASN A 84 -12.71 -16.00 -3.83
CA ASN A 84 -12.69 -17.34 -4.44
C ASN A 84 -11.30 -18.00 -4.44
N LEU A 85 -10.52 -17.80 -3.39
CA LEU A 85 -9.23 -18.46 -3.19
C LEU A 85 -9.25 -19.41 -2.00
N SER A 86 -8.28 -20.33 -1.95
CA SER A 86 -8.08 -21.19 -0.79
C SER A 86 -7.48 -20.39 0.38
N ALA A 87 -7.87 -20.76 1.60
CA ALA A 87 -7.26 -20.25 2.82
C ALA A 87 -5.75 -20.60 2.92
N ASP A 88 -5.34 -21.68 2.27
CA ASP A 88 -3.95 -22.16 2.21
C ASP A 88 -3.26 -21.81 0.88
N ALA A 89 -3.80 -20.84 0.15
CA ALA A 89 -3.19 -20.37 -1.11
C ALA A 89 -1.75 -19.88 -0.88
N ASN A 90 -0.90 -20.13 -1.88
CA ASN A 90 0.51 -19.77 -1.77
C ASN A 90 0.73 -18.25 -1.80
N LEU A 91 0.92 -17.65 -0.62
CA LEU A 91 1.16 -16.21 -0.47
C LEU A 91 2.53 -15.73 -1.02
N LYS A 92 3.41 -16.64 -1.44
CA LYS A 92 4.67 -16.30 -2.13
C LYS A 92 4.49 -16.13 -3.63
N GLU A 93 3.32 -16.51 -4.17
CA GLU A 93 2.96 -16.26 -5.55
C GLU A 93 2.43 -14.83 -5.70
N ALA A 94 3.04 -14.04 -6.59
CA ALA A 94 2.76 -12.62 -6.74
C ALA A 94 1.27 -12.32 -7.00
N SER A 95 0.65 -13.03 -7.96
CA SER A 95 -0.75 -12.81 -8.31
C SER A 95 -1.73 -13.16 -7.19
N THR A 96 -1.42 -14.20 -6.41
CA THR A 96 -2.18 -14.59 -5.23
C THR A 96 -2.01 -13.53 -4.12
N ASN A 97 -0.80 -13.08 -3.87
CA ASN A 97 -0.51 -12.10 -2.84
C ASN A 97 -1.16 -10.74 -3.12
N LEU A 98 -1.10 -10.28 -4.39
CA LEU A 98 -1.79 -9.07 -4.84
C LEU A 98 -3.31 -9.17 -4.66
N ALA A 99 -3.93 -10.34 -4.94
CA ALA A 99 -5.37 -10.54 -4.74
C ALA A 99 -5.77 -10.39 -3.26
N PHE A 100 -5.01 -10.97 -2.34
CA PHE A 100 -5.24 -10.78 -0.91
C PHE A 100 -4.95 -9.35 -0.46
N GLY A 101 -3.91 -8.72 -1.00
CA GLY A 101 -3.52 -7.36 -0.65
C GLY A 101 -4.59 -6.34 -1.03
N GLN A 102 -5.11 -6.39 -2.25
CA GLN A 102 -6.18 -5.49 -2.67
C GLN A 102 -7.47 -5.73 -1.87
N ARG A 103 -7.81 -7.01 -1.57
CA ARG A 103 -8.97 -7.32 -0.74
C ARG A 103 -8.84 -6.78 0.68
N ALA A 104 -7.64 -6.85 1.27
CA ALA A 104 -7.36 -6.24 2.56
C ALA A 104 -7.57 -4.71 2.53
N LEU A 105 -7.04 -4.03 1.51
CA LEU A 105 -7.23 -2.58 1.34
C LEU A 105 -8.70 -2.20 1.22
N GLU A 106 -9.50 -2.95 0.44
CA GLU A 106 -10.95 -2.74 0.31
C GLU A 106 -11.68 -2.92 1.64
N ALA A 107 -11.38 -3.98 2.37
CA ALA A 107 -12.00 -4.25 3.67
C ALA A 107 -11.71 -3.13 4.67
N LEU A 108 -10.47 -2.63 4.68
CA LEU A 108 -10.07 -1.51 5.50
C LEU A 108 -10.78 -0.21 5.07
N ALA A 109 -10.95 0.02 3.78
CA ALA A 109 -11.64 1.20 3.25
C ALA A 109 -13.13 1.22 3.57
N GLN A 110 -13.78 0.06 3.59
CA GLN A 110 -15.21 -0.09 3.92
C GLN A 110 -15.49 0.01 5.42
N SER A 111 -14.48 0.05 6.26
CA SER A 111 -14.63 0.04 7.71
C SER A 111 -14.96 1.42 8.28
N SER A 112 -15.76 1.47 9.33
CA SER A 112 -16.19 2.71 9.98
C SER A 112 -15.02 3.54 10.55
N TYR A 113 -13.95 2.88 11.01
CA TYR A 113 -12.78 3.58 11.55
C TYR A 113 -11.94 4.31 10.51
N SER A 114 -11.96 3.88 9.25
CA SER A 114 -11.29 4.57 8.16
C SER A 114 -12.19 5.59 7.47
N SER A 115 -13.50 5.33 7.44
CA SER A 115 -14.51 6.12 6.70
C SER A 115 -14.16 6.30 5.22
N GLY A 116 -13.39 5.36 4.64
CA GLY A 116 -12.87 5.46 3.28
C GLY A 116 -11.73 6.48 3.09
N TYR A 117 -11.24 7.11 4.14
CA TYR A 117 -10.14 8.06 4.06
C TYR A 117 -8.80 7.34 3.82
N LEU A 118 -8.17 7.60 2.69
CA LEU A 118 -6.97 6.91 2.23
C LEU A 118 -5.83 6.87 3.26
N PRO A 119 -5.46 7.97 3.95
CA PRO A 119 -4.43 7.93 5.00
C PRO A 119 -4.79 6.99 6.16
N LYS A 120 -6.08 6.90 6.54
CA LYS A 120 -6.54 6.01 7.60
C LYS A 120 -6.53 4.55 7.16
N VAL A 121 -6.84 4.27 5.90
CA VAL A 121 -6.71 2.93 5.30
C VAL A 121 -5.24 2.47 5.35
N MET A 122 -4.31 3.32 4.91
CA MET A 122 -2.87 3.02 4.95
C MET A 122 -2.38 2.80 6.39
N ALA A 123 -2.83 3.62 7.33
CA ALA A 123 -2.48 3.48 8.73
C ALA A 123 -3.02 2.17 9.33
N ALA A 124 -4.26 1.78 8.97
CA ALA A 124 -4.86 0.53 9.42
C ALA A 124 -4.20 -0.71 8.77
N TYR A 125 -3.69 -0.58 7.55
CA TYR A 125 -2.92 -1.64 6.91
C TYR A 125 -1.64 -1.96 7.68
N ASN A 126 -0.91 -0.94 8.12
CA ASN A 126 0.34 -1.10 8.87
C ASN A 126 0.12 -1.43 10.35
N ALA A 127 -0.69 -0.64 11.06
CA ALA A 127 -0.86 -0.76 12.52
C ALA A 127 -2.01 -1.68 12.93
N GLY A 128 -2.89 -2.03 12.00
CA GLY A 128 -4.15 -2.70 12.28
C GLY A 128 -5.30 -1.74 12.59
N PRO A 129 -6.54 -2.24 12.60
CA PRO A 129 -7.76 -1.44 12.77
C PRO A 129 -7.91 -0.82 14.16
N THR A 130 -7.56 -1.56 15.22
CA THR A 130 -7.77 -1.12 16.60
C THR A 130 -7.01 0.17 16.96
N PRO A 131 -5.72 0.33 16.65
CA PRO A 131 -5.04 1.60 16.85
C PRO A 131 -5.70 2.77 16.11
N VAL A 132 -6.09 2.58 14.85
CA VAL A 132 -6.70 3.66 14.05
C VAL A 132 -8.06 4.08 14.64
N ALA A 133 -8.89 3.11 15.05
CA ALA A 133 -10.15 3.40 15.72
C ALA A 133 -9.93 4.25 17.00
N ARG A 134 -8.91 3.92 17.79
CA ARG A 134 -8.54 4.68 18.98
C ARG A 134 -8.04 6.08 18.64
N TRP A 135 -7.17 6.22 17.65
CA TRP A 135 -6.61 7.52 17.22
C TRP A 135 -7.68 8.48 16.70
N ASN A 136 -8.79 7.97 16.16
CA ASN A 136 -9.92 8.82 15.75
C ASN A 136 -10.52 9.63 16.91
N SER A 137 -10.40 9.16 18.16
CA SER A 137 -10.86 9.87 19.34
C SER A 137 -9.74 10.62 20.09
N GLU A 138 -8.50 10.18 19.95
CA GLU A 138 -7.34 10.73 20.67
C GLU A 138 -6.68 11.90 19.94
N VAL A 139 -6.58 11.82 18.60
CA VAL A 139 -5.93 12.83 17.78
C VAL A 139 -6.87 14.03 17.55
N ARG A 140 -6.42 15.20 17.95
CA ARG A 140 -7.15 16.46 17.79
C ARG A 140 -6.75 17.15 16.51
N ASP A 141 -7.18 16.61 15.37
CA ASP A 141 -6.86 17.09 14.03
C ASP A 141 -7.76 18.24 13.54
N GLN A 142 -8.84 18.53 14.23
CA GLN A 142 -9.84 19.53 13.83
C GLN A 142 -10.38 19.32 12.39
N GLY A 143 -10.37 18.07 11.92
CA GLY A 143 -10.78 17.72 10.56
C GLY A 143 -9.68 17.85 9.49
N ASP A 144 -8.47 18.28 9.88
CA ASP A 144 -7.34 18.45 8.99
C ASP A 144 -6.59 17.13 8.78
N PRO A 145 -6.58 16.58 7.53
CA PRO A 145 -5.91 15.31 7.24
C PRO A 145 -4.39 15.36 7.46
N LEU A 146 -3.73 16.47 7.19
CA LEU A 146 -2.27 16.59 7.39
C LEU A 146 -1.94 16.60 8.88
N THR A 147 -2.70 17.34 9.67
CA THR A 147 -2.54 17.32 11.14
C THR A 147 -2.77 15.91 11.69
N TRP A 148 -3.78 15.18 11.20
CA TRP A 148 -4.00 13.80 11.62
C TRP A 148 -2.79 12.91 11.26
N MET A 149 -2.33 12.96 10.01
CA MET A 149 -1.21 12.15 9.52
C MET A 149 0.05 12.35 10.37
N GLU A 150 0.38 13.62 10.70
CA GLU A 150 1.56 13.97 11.50
C GLU A 150 1.40 13.69 13.00
N SER A 151 0.15 13.57 13.47
CA SER A 151 -0.16 13.30 14.89
C SER A 151 -0.36 11.82 15.20
N VAL A 152 -0.27 10.90 14.21
CA VAL A 152 -0.33 9.46 14.45
C VAL A 152 0.73 9.06 15.49
N PRO A 153 0.34 8.46 16.63
CA PRO A 153 1.27 8.22 17.75
C PRO A 153 2.41 7.24 17.42
N TYR A 154 2.13 6.23 16.57
CA TYR A 154 3.15 5.28 16.17
C TYR A 154 4.01 5.88 15.06
N TRP A 155 5.27 6.18 15.39
CA TRP A 155 6.23 6.79 14.45
C TRP A 155 6.41 5.97 13.17
N GLU A 156 6.40 4.63 13.29
CA GLU A 156 6.48 3.73 12.16
C GLU A 156 5.28 3.88 11.23
N THR A 157 4.07 3.89 11.78
CA THR A 157 2.84 4.05 10.99
C THR A 157 2.75 5.43 10.37
N ARG A 158 3.15 6.48 11.08
CA ARG A 158 3.24 7.85 10.54
C ARG A 158 4.17 7.90 9.32
N SER A 159 5.36 7.34 9.46
CA SER A 159 6.31 7.24 8.36
C SER A 159 5.78 6.39 7.21
N TYR A 160 5.11 5.27 7.52
CA TYR A 160 4.50 4.39 6.53
C TYR A 160 3.46 5.12 5.67
N VAL A 161 2.52 5.82 6.29
CA VAL A 161 1.49 6.59 5.58
C VAL A 161 2.12 7.60 4.62
N ASN A 162 3.08 8.39 5.10
CA ASN A 162 3.76 9.40 4.28
C ASN A 162 4.53 8.77 3.10
N ILE A 163 5.22 7.65 3.32
CA ILE A 163 5.97 6.94 2.29
C ILE A 163 5.04 6.33 1.24
N VAL A 164 3.97 5.64 1.66
CA VAL A 164 3.03 5.00 0.73
C VAL A 164 2.26 6.05 -0.08
N MET A 165 1.82 7.15 0.53
CA MET A 165 1.21 8.28 -0.19
C MET A 165 2.14 8.84 -1.25
N ARG A 166 3.40 9.11 -0.90
CA ARG A 166 4.42 9.57 -1.85
C ARG A 166 4.62 8.56 -2.99
N ASN A 167 4.76 7.28 -2.66
CA ASN A 167 4.95 6.23 -3.67
C ASN A 167 3.75 6.15 -4.60
N TYR A 168 2.52 6.21 -4.07
CA TYR A 168 1.30 6.23 -4.84
C TYR A 168 1.28 7.39 -5.87
N TRP A 169 1.59 8.60 -5.44
CA TRP A 169 1.66 9.75 -6.36
C TRP A 169 2.76 9.62 -7.41
N MET A 170 3.87 8.98 -7.07
CA MET A 170 4.94 8.74 -8.03
C MET A 170 4.56 7.70 -9.09
N TYR A 171 3.82 6.64 -8.72
CA TYR A 171 3.25 5.70 -9.68
C TYR A 171 2.21 6.36 -10.59
N LEU A 172 1.30 7.15 -10.03
CA LEU A 172 0.34 7.92 -10.83
C LEU A 172 1.05 8.87 -11.81
N ARG A 173 2.07 9.59 -11.35
CA ARG A 173 2.89 10.44 -12.21
C ARG A 173 3.57 9.66 -13.33
N GLN A 174 4.12 8.49 -13.04
CA GLN A 174 4.78 7.63 -14.02
C GLN A 174 3.80 7.11 -15.08
N ALA A 175 2.55 6.87 -14.68
CA ALA A 175 1.46 6.48 -15.57
C ALA A 175 0.78 7.67 -16.29
N ASN A 176 1.24 8.91 -16.07
CA ASN A 176 0.57 10.15 -16.52
C ASN A 176 -0.91 10.22 -16.08
N ALA A 177 -1.23 9.64 -14.92
CA ALA A 177 -2.57 9.62 -14.35
C ALA A 177 -2.77 10.79 -13.38
N PRO A 178 -4.03 11.29 -13.21
CA PRO A 178 -4.34 12.30 -12.22
C PRO A 178 -4.11 11.78 -10.80
N ALA A 179 -3.74 12.68 -9.88
CA ALA A 179 -3.53 12.36 -8.48
C ALA A 179 -4.54 13.09 -7.58
N PRO A 180 -5.82 12.66 -7.53
CA PRO A 180 -6.88 13.38 -6.80
C PRO A 180 -6.60 13.44 -5.30
N SER A 181 -5.97 12.41 -4.73
CA SER A 181 -5.57 12.42 -3.31
C SER A 181 -4.56 13.51 -2.98
N ARG A 182 -3.65 13.86 -3.91
CA ARG A 182 -2.71 14.96 -3.74
C ARG A 182 -3.42 16.32 -3.80
N VAL A 183 -4.39 16.45 -4.71
CA VAL A 183 -5.20 17.67 -4.83
C VAL A 183 -6.04 17.86 -3.57
N ALA A 184 -6.69 16.82 -3.08
CA ALA A 184 -7.48 16.86 -1.84
C ALA A 184 -6.64 17.35 -0.65
N LEU A 185 -5.45 16.78 -0.42
CA LEU A 185 -4.56 17.23 0.66
C LEU A 185 -4.11 18.68 0.49
N ALA A 186 -3.81 19.12 -0.74
CA ALA A 186 -3.45 20.51 -1.01
C ALA A 186 -4.60 21.50 -0.71
N GLN A 187 -5.84 21.01 -0.69
CA GLN A 187 -7.05 21.76 -0.38
C GLN A 187 -7.55 21.52 1.06
N ASN A 188 -6.73 20.90 1.90
CA ASN A 188 -7.08 20.52 3.27
C ASN A 188 -8.32 19.61 3.34
N GLN A 189 -8.49 18.73 2.37
CA GLN A 189 -9.59 17.77 2.29
C GLN A 189 -9.07 16.36 2.49
N TRP A 190 -9.89 15.51 3.12
CA TRP A 190 -9.57 14.10 3.29
C TRP A 190 -9.53 13.35 1.95
N PRO A 191 -8.37 12.80 1.55
CA PRO A 191 -8.29 11.96 0.36
C PRO A 191 -9.14 10.71 0.55
N GLN A 192 -9.97 10.42 -0.45
CA GLN A 192 -10.77 9.20 -0.48
C GLN A 192 -9.95 8.01 -1.00
N PHE A 193 -10.31 6.81 -0.54
CA PHE A 193 -9.80 5.58 -1.11
C PHE A 193 -10.20 5.50 -2.59
N PRO A 194 -9.25 5.26 -3.51
CA PRO A 194 -9.57 5.16 -4.92
C PRO A 194 -10.29 3.83 -5.18
N SER A 195 -11.59 3.89 -5.47
CA SER A 195 -12.29 2.76 -6.08
C SER A 195 -11.86 2.63 -7.54
N GLU A 196 -11.79 1.41 -8.04
CA GLU A 196 -11.56 1.19 -9.47
C GLU A 196 -12.61 1.93 -10.31
N ARG A 197 -12.16 2.53 -11.42
CA ARG A 197 -13.02 3.20 -12.40
C ARG A 197 -13.41 2.24 -13.50
#